data_89d9cbecefe8bdffa4b63e179b4c0bd5
#
_entry.id   89d9cbecefe8bdffa4b63e179b4c0bd5
#
_cell.length_a   1.000
_cell.length_b   1.000
_cell.length_c   1.000
_cell.angle_alpha   90.00
_cell.angle_beta   90.00
_cell.angle_gamma   90.00
#
_symmetry.space_group_name_H-M   'P 1'
#
loop_
_entity.id
_entity.type
_entity.pdbx_description
1 polymer ?
#
loop_
_entity_poly.entity_id
_entity_poly.type
_entity_poly.pdbx_seq_one_letter_code
_entity_poly.pdbx_strand_id
1 'polypeptide(L)'
;MPAVMVYAIGGGLIEVLISPILEACPTDNKESAMSLLHSFYCWGCTGVVLLSTLFFALFGTSHWKILALIWVLLPTANLILFTKVPIYSLHEEGESGMSISELFRVKVFWLLMAMMLCAGASEQAVSQWASTFAEKGLHIQKTVGDLVGPMMFSVLMGLSRLIYGKYGEKFNLDRFMKGSCVLCVASYLCISLVPVPIVGLIGCAICGFSVGIMWPGTFSKASAAIKRGGTVLFAMLALAGDLGCSGGPTLVGFVSSAFSGNLRLGILTAIVFPVLLLAGLCTFSRLVVKNVD
;
A
#
# COMPACT_ATOMS: atom_id res chain seq x y z
N MET A 1 23.80 7.75 5.97
CA MET A 1 22.87 7.22 7.00
C MET A 1 22.00 8.31 7.65
N PRO A 2 22.50 9.41 8.29
CA PRO A 2 21.61 10.38 8.95
C PRO A 2 20.55 11.01 8.04
N ALA A 3 20.90 11.38 6.81
CA ALA A 3 19.95 11.97 5.84
C ALA A 3 18.80 11.00 5.49
N VAL A 4 19.08 9.70 5.38
CA VAL A 4 18.04 8.69 5.11
C VAL A 4 17.10 8.56 6.32
N MET A 5 17.62 8.62 7.54
CA MET A 5 16.80 8.58 8.76
C MET A 5 15.87 9.80 8.85
N VAL A 6 16.40 11.00 8.59
CA VAL A 6 15.58 12.23 8.59
C VAL A 6 14.48 12.16 7.53
N TYR A 7 14.82 11.71 6.31
CA TYR A 7 13.85 11.51 5.25
C TYR A 7 12.76 10.49 5.64
N ALA A 8 13.17 9.35 6.21
CA ALA A 8 12.24 8.31 6.63
C ALA A 8 11.29 8.77 7.75
N ILE A 9 11.80 9.53 8.73
CA ILE A 9 10.97 10.13 9.79
C ILE A 9 9.94 11.10 9.17
N GLY A 10 10.38 11.98 8.27
CA GLY A 10 9.47 12.92 7.60
C GLY A 10 8.38 12.21 6.77
N GLY A 11 8.75 11.18 6.00
CA GLY A 11 7.82 10.37 5.24
C GLY A 11 6.81 9.65 6.13
N GLY A 12 7.27 8.98 7.18
CA GLY A 12 6.43 8.28 8.14
C GLY A 12 5.46 9.20 8.88
N LEU A 13 5.88 10.43 9.24
CA LEU A 13 4.97 11.42 9.84
C LEU A 13 3.83 11.80 8.89
N ILE A 14 4.13 12.05 7.61
CA ILE A 14 3.08 12.35 6.62
C ILE A 14 2.14 11.16 6.47
N GLU A 15 2.65 9.95 6.34
CA GLU A 15 1.87 8.73 6.16
C GLU A 15 0.90 8.48 7.33
N VAL A 16 1.38 8.63 8.56
CA VAL A 16 0.57 8.44 9.77
C VAL A 16 -0.52 9.51 9.90
N LEU A 17 -0.27 10.75 9.49
CA LEU A 17 -1.18 11.87 9.71
C LEU A 17 -2.21 12.06 8.59
N ILE A 18 -1.91 11.68 7.36
CA ILE A 18 -2.77 12.01 6.22
C ILE A 18 -4.13 11.30 6.29
N SER A 19 -4.16 10.04 6.74
CA SER A 19 -5.39 9.26 6.85
C SER A 19 -6.32 9.76 7.96
N PRO A 20 -5.87 10.05 9.19
CA PRO A 20 -6.73 10.67 10.21
C PRO A 20 -7.18 12.09 9.85
N ILE A 21 -6.37 12.87 9.15
CA ILE A 21 -6.78 14.19 8.65
C ILE A 21 -7.98 14.03 7.69
N LEU A 22 -7.90 13.09 6.75
CA LEU A 22 -9.00 12.82 5.84
C LEU A 22 -10.24 12.30 6.60
N GLU A 23 -10.03 11.40 7.56
CA GLU A 23 -11.12 10.85 8.37
C GLU A 23 -11.89 11.94 9.13
N ALA A 24 -11.19 12.99 9.56
CA ALA A 24 -11.79 14.15 10.22
C ALA A 24 -12.54 15.08 9.23
N CYS A 25 -12.22 15.07 7.93
CA CYS A 25 -12.86 15.92 6.96
C CYS A 25 -14.35 15.57 6.76
N PRO A 26 -15.24 16.56 6.64
CA PRO A 26 -16.65 16.29 6.32
C PRO A 26 -16.76 15.72 4.90
N THR A 27 -17.22 14.48 4.78
CA THR A 27 -17.44 13.80 3.51
C THR A 27 -18.56 12.77 3.66
N ASP A 28 -19.37 12.62 2.61
CA ASP A 28 -20.53 11.72 2.61
C ASP A 28 -20.10 10.24 2.59
N ASN A 29 -18.96 9.92 1.98
CA ASN A 29 -18.44 8.56 1.86
C ASN A 29 -16.96 8.48 2.24
N LYS A 30 -16.68 8.14 3.49
CA LYS A 30 -15.33 8.01 4.05
C LYS A 30 -14.50 6.94 3.34
N GLU A 31 -15.10 5.80 2.98
CA GLU A 31 -14.39 4.70 2.32
C GLU A 31 -13.89 5.11 0.93
N SER A 32 -14.75 5.79 0.16
CA SER A 32 -14.40 6.32 -1.17
C SER A 32 -13.32 7.40 -1.07
N ALA A 33 -13.46 8.33 -0.14
CA ALA A 33 -12.48 9.39 0.09
C ALA A 33 -11.11 8.82 0.51
N MET A 34 -11.08 7.82 1.38
CA MET A 34 -9.86 7.14 1.81
C MET A 34 -9.17 6.45 0.63
N SER A 35 -9.93 5.75 -0.22
CA SER A 35 -9.38 5.11 -1.41
C SER A 35 -8.82 6.13 -2.42
N LEU A 36 -9.54 7.24 -2.62
CA LEU A 36 -9.09 8.33 -3.50
C LEU A 36 -7.80 8.98 -2.98
N LEU A 37 -7.73 9.29 -1.68
CA LEU A 37 -6.52 9.81 -1.04
C LEU A 37 -5.31 8.93 -1.34
N HIS A 38 -5.44 7.64 -1.04
CA HIS A 38 -4.35 6.69 -1.26
C HIS A 38 -4.03 6.43 -2.73
N SER A 39 -4.90 6.83 -3.70
CA SER A 39 -4.56 6.77 -5.12
C SER A 39 -3.43 7.72 -5.50
N PHE A 40 -3.29 8.87 -4.80
CA PHE A 40 -2.20 9.83 -5.05
C PHE A 40 -0.82 9.25 -4.79
N TYR A 41 -0.69 8.33 -3.82
CA TYR A 41 0.56 7.56 -3.63
C TYR A 41 0.95 6.82 -4.92
N CYS A 42 0.02 6.15 -5.55
CA CYS A 42 0.27 5.37 -6.77
C CYS A 42 0.68 6.26 -7.95
N TRP A 43 -0.01 7.39 -8.13
CA TRP A 43 0.32 8.38 -9.16
C TRP A 43 1.66 9.04 -8.88
N GLY A 44 1.98 9.28 -7.61
CA GLY A 44 3.31 9.74 -7.17
C GLY A 44 4.40 8.74 -7.53
N CYS A 45 4.22 7.46 -7.21
CA CYS A 45 5.16 6.39 -7.60
C CYS A 45 5.35 6.32 -9.12
N THR A 46 4.25 6.35 -9.89
CA THR A 46 4.28 6.36 -11.35
C THR A 46 5.07 7.55 -11.88
N GLY A 47 4.79 8.75 -11.35
CA GLY A 47 5.47 9.98 -11.73
C GLY A 47 6.97 9.96 -11.40
N VAL A 48 7.33 9.46 -10.22
CA VAL A 48 8.74 9.35 -9.80
C VAL A 48 9.50 8.39 -10.71
N VAL A 49 8.95 7.21 -11.00
CA VAL A 49 9.59 6.24 -11.91
C VAL A 49 9.78 6.85 -13.29
N LEU A 50 8.72 7.43 -13.87
CA LEU A 50 8.76 8.01 -15.21
C LEU A 50 9.77 9.18 -15.32
N LEU A 51 9.66 10.16 -14.41
CA LEU A 51 10.51 11.35 -14.43
C LEU A 51 11.97 11.02 -14.11
N SER A 52 12.23 10.12 -13.16
CA SER A 52 13.60 9.70 -12.83
C SER A 52 14.23 8.93 -13.98
N THR A 53 13.47 8.03 -14.62
CA THR A 53 13.94 7.28 -15.79
C THR A 53 14.28 8.22 -16.94
N LEU A 54 13.39 9.16 -17.26
CA LEU A 54 13.62 10.17 -18.29
C LEU A 54 14.83 11.06 -17.97
N PHE A 55 14.92 11.54 -16.73
CA PHE A 55 16.04 12.37 -16.29
C PHE A 55 17.39 11.65 -16.47
N PHE A 56 17.49 10.41 -16.02
CA PHE A 56 18.72 9.64 -16.14
C PHE A 56 19.03 9.24 -17.58
N ALA A 57 18.03 9.03 -18.42
CA ALA A 57 18.24 8.79 -19.85
C ALA A 57 18.82 10.03 -20.57
N LEU A 58 18.40 11.24 -20.17
CA LEU A 58 18.85 12.49 -20.79
C LEU A 58 20.17 13.01 -20.22
N PHE A 59 20.37 12.93 -18.90
CA PHE A 59 21.47 13.58 -18.19
C PHE A 59 22.49 12.61 -17.58
N GLY A 60 22.19 11.31 -17.59
CA GLY A 60 23.03 10.29 -16.98
C GLY A 60 22.89 10.18 -15.46
N THR A 61 23.25 9.03 -14.92
CA THR A 61 23.11 8.71 -13.48
C THR A 61 24.03 9.51 -12.57
N SER A 62 25.11 10.11 -13.10
CA SER A 62 26.03 10.98 -12.34
C SER A 62 25.33 12.23 -11.76
N HIS A 63 24.24 12.66 -12.38
CA HIS A 63 23.49 13.86 -11.99
C HIS A 63 22.38 13.59 -10.94
N TRP A 64 22.40 12.45 -10.26
CA TRP A 64 21.39 12.06 -9.27
C TRP A 64 21.15 13.11 -8.18
N LYS A 65 22.17 13.88 -7.80
CA LYS A 65 22.06 14.96 -6.80
C LYS A 65 21.11 16.08 -7.26
N ILE A 66 21.13 16.41 -8.55
CA ILE A 66 20.23 17.43 -9.13
C ILE A 66 18.80 16.92 -9.07
N LEU A 67 18.57 15.68 -9.44
CA LEU A 67 17.25 15.06 -9.35
C LEU A 67 16.73 15.06 -7.90
N ALA A 68 17.58 14.70 -6.93
CA ALA A 68 17.23 14.75 -5.52
C ALA A 68 16.83 16.17 -5.06
N LEU A 69 17.49 17.22 -5.52
CA LEU A 69 17.12 18.62 -5.25
C LEU A 69 15.78 19.01 -5.89
N ILE A 70 15.50 18.52 -7.10
CA ILE A 70 14.20 18.75 -7.76
C ILE A 70 13.06 18.16 -6.92
N TRP A 71 13.24 16.97 -6.35
CA TRP A 71 12.23 16.33 -5.51
C TRP A 71 11.94 17.10 -4.20
N VAL A 72 12.83 17.97 -3.73
CA VAL A 72 12.58 18.83 -2.56
C VAL A 72 11.45 19.84 -2.81
N LEU A 73 11.16 20.20 -4.07
CA LEU A 73 10.11 21.15 -4.41
C LEU A 73 8.71 20.69 -3.96
N LEU A 74 8.42 19.37 -4.04
CA LEU A 74 7.12 18.83 -3.66
C LEU A 74 6.82 18.95 -2.14
N PRO A 75 7.69 18.48 -1.23
CA PRO A 75 7.46 18.66 0.20
C PRO A 75 7.50 20.13 0.61
N THR A 76 8.28 20.99 -0.07
CA THR A 76 8.27 22.43 0.18
C THR A 76 6.93 23.06 -0.21
N ALA A 77 6.39 22.72 -1.37
CA ALA A 77 5.06 23.17 -1.78
C ALA A 77 3.98 22.69 -0.80
N ASN A 78 4.05 21.44 -0.36
CA ASN A 78 3.13 20.89 0.65
C ASN A 78 3.23 21.65 1.98
N LEU A 79 4.43 21.93 2.46
CA LEU A 79 4.63 22.73 3.68
C LEU A 79 3.89 24.08 3.58
N ILE A 80 4.03 24.79 2.44
CA ILE A 80 3.37 26.08 2.23
C ILE A 80 1.84 25.91 2.17
N LEU A 81 1.34 24.87 1.49
CA LEU A 81 -0.09 24.61 1.39
C LEU A 81 -0.71 24.29 2.77
N PHE A 82 -0.06 23.45 3.57
CA PHE A 82 -0.55 23.10 4.90
C PHE A 82 -0.62 24.26 5.89
N THR A 83 0.08 25.35 5.65
CA THR A 83 -0.10 26.59 6.45
C THR A 83 -1.45 27.29 6.18
N LYS A 84 -2.14 26.93 5.11
CA LYS A 84 -3.39 27.57 4.66
C LYS A 84 -4.61 26.66 4.71
N VAL A 85 -4.41 25.36 4.84
CA VAL A 85 -5.49 24.35 4.83
C VAL A 85 -6.06 24.22 6.24
N PRO A 86 -7.39 24.29 6.43
CA PRO A 86 -8.00 24.00 7.71
C PRO A 86 -7.85 22.51 8.06
N ILE A 87 -7.43 22.22 9.28
CA ILE A 87 -7.33 20.85 9.80
C ILE A 87 -8.46 20.66 10.82
N TYR A 88 -9.33 19.68 10.55
CA TYR A 88 -10.44 19.35 11.43
C TYR A 88 -9.98 18.41 12.54
N SER A 89 -10.60 18.53 13.72
CA SER A 89 -10.37 17.59 14.82
C SER A 89 -11.06 16.27 14.53
N LEU A 90 -10.38 15.15 14.83
CA LEU A 90 -10.96 13.81 14.72
C LEU A 90 -11.94 13.48 15.85
N HIS A 91 -11.87 14.22 16.96
CA HIS A 91 -12.74 14.05 18.14
C HIS A 91 -13.53 15.33 18.39
N GLU A 92 -14.75 15.17 18.90
CA GLU A 92 -15.56 16.29 19.40
C GLU A 92 -14.88 16.94 20.61
N GLU A 93 -15.21 18.21 20.87
CA GLU A 93 -14.67 18.93 22.04
C GLU A 93 -15.04 18.20 23.34
N GLY A 94 -14.00 17.76 24.08
CA GLY A 94 -14.15 17.03 25.34
C GLY A 94 -14.05 15.50 25.24
N GLU A 95 -14.01 14.92 24.04
CA GLU A 95 -13.70 13.50 23.85
C GLU A 95 -12.19 13.26 23.68
N SER A 96 -11.60 12.41 24.51
CA SER A 96 -10.26 11.91 24.32
C SER A 96 -10.27 10.62 23.50
N GLY A 97 -9.39 10.52 22.52
CA GLY A 97 -9.15 9.26 21.81
C GLY A 97 -8.63 8.16 22.73
N MET A 98 -8.68 6.92 22.28
CA MET A 98 -8.12 5.78 23.02
C MET A 98 -6.61 5.90 23.15
N SER A 99 -6.08 5.55 24.33
CA SER A 99 -4.66 5.35 24.55
C SER A 99 -4.18 4.05 23.88
N ILE A 100 -2.86 3.92 23.65
CA ILE A 100 -2.25 2.67 23.14
C ILE A 100 -2.63 1.48 24.01
N SER A 101 -2.62 1.66 25.33
CA SER A 101 -2.97 0.60 26.30
C SER A 101 -4.42 0.14 26.17
N GLU A 102 -5.34 1.05 25.88
CA GLU A 102 -6.74 0.73 25.65
C GLU A 102 -6.95 0.00 24.33
N LEU A 103 -6.27 0.45 23.25
CA LEU A 103 -6.31 -0.21 21.96
C LEU A 103 -5.83 -1.67 22.04
N PHE A 104 -4.76 -1.93 22.77
CA PHE A 104 -4.19 -3.27 22.92
C PHE A 104 -5.14 -4.26 23.63
N ARG A 105 -6.11 -3.78 24.36
CA ARG A 105 -7.17 -4.62 24.99
C ARG A 105 -8.30 -4.98 24.01
N VAL A 106 -8.40 -4.30 22.88
CA VAL A 106 -9.45 -4.54 21.88
C VAL A 106 -9.06 -5.70 20.96
N LYS A 107 -9.75 -6.82 21.05
CA LYS A 107 -9.42 -8.02 20.24
C LYS A 107 -9.44 -7.75 18.74
N VAL A 108 -10.40 -6.97 18.25
CA VAL A 108 -10.51 -6.65 16.81
C VAL A 108 -9.33 -5.80 16.31
N PHE A 109 -8.68 -5.04 17.20
CA PHE A 109 -7.48 -4.26 16.86
C PHE A 109 -6.35 -5.16 16.36
N TRP A 110 -6.07 -6.27 17.03
CA TRP A 110 -5.01 -7.21 16.63
C TRP A 110 -5.30 -7.89 15.29
N LEU A 111 -6.58 -8.19 15.04
CA LEU A 111 -6.99 -8.70 13.72
C LEU A 111 -6.74 -7.66 12.62
N LEU A 112 -7.08 -6.40 12.87
CA LEU A 112 -6.84 -5.30 11.92
C LEU A 112 -5.34 -5.04 11.71
N MET A 113 -4.52 -5.13 12.76
CA MET A 113 -3.05 -5.06 12.66
C MET A 113 -2.50 -6.17 11.74
N ALA A 114 -2.95 -7.41 11.95
CA ALA A 114 -2.56 -8.54 11.11
C ALA A 114 -3.02 -8.37 9.66
N MET A 115 -4.24 -7.87 9.45
CA MET A 115 -4.75 -7.57 8.11
C MET A 115 -3.93 -6.49 7.42
N MET A 116 -3.55 -5.41 8.12
CA MET A 116 -2.74 -4.33 7.55
C MET A 116 -1.32 -4.80 7.23
N LEU A 117 -0.70 -5.60 8.09
CA LEU A 117 0.59 -6.24 7.82
C LEU A 117 0.51 -7.09 6.54
N CYS A 118 -0.53 -7.91 6.41
CA CYS A 118 -0.73 -8.74 5.22
C CYS A 118 -0.99 -7.88 3.96
N ALA A 119 -1.68 -6.74 4.08
CA ALA A 119 -1.91 -5.83 2.97
C ALA A 119 -0.59 -5.25 2.44
N GLY A 120 0.25 -4.68 3.32
CA GLY A 120 1.56 -4.15 2.97
C GLY A 120 2.50 -5.23 2.40
N ALA A 121 2.54 -6.40 3.02
CA ALA A 121 3.34 -7.53 2.53
C ALA A 121 2.89 -8.00 1.15
N SER A 122 1.57 -8.10 0.89
CA SER A 122 1.05 -8.50 -0.42
C SER A 122 1.35 -7.49 -1.52
N GLU A 123 1.41 -6.20 -1.20
CA GLU A 123 1.76 -5.14 -2.13
C GLU A 123 3.26 -5.19 -2.46
N GLN A 124 4.11 -5.13 -1.44
CA GLN A 124 5.54 -4.93 -1.63
C GLN A 124 6.30 -6.20 -2.03
N ALA A 125 5.79 -7.40 -1.71
CA ALA A 125 6.41 -8.65 -2.12
C ALA A 125 6.50 -8.82 -3.65
N VAL A 126 5.59 -8.23 -4.42
CA VAL A 126 5.65 -8.23 -5.89
C VAL A 126 6.24 -6.93 -6.43
N SER A 127 5.78 -5.77 -5.93
CA SER A 127 6.21 -4.45 -6.40
C SER A 127 7.73 -4.28 -6.34
N GLN A 128 8.36 -4.63 -5.24
CA GLN A 128 9.80 -4.50 -5.01
C GLN A 128 10.64 -5.34 -6.00
N TRP A 129 10.13 -6.49 -6.42
CA TRP A 129 10.83 -7.42 -7.29
C TRP A 129 10.41 -7.35 -8.76
N ALA A 130 9.39 -6.54 -9.09
CA ALA A 130 8.80 -6.48 -10.42
C ALA A 130 9.81 -6.07 -11.53
N SER A 131 10.69 -5.10 -11.25
CA SER A 131 11.75 -4.70 -12.19
C SER A 131 12.76 -5.83 -12.43
N THR A 132 13.25 -6.46 -11.35
CA THR A 132 14.18 -7.60 -11.45
C THR A 132 13.55 -8.78 -12.17
N PHE A 133 12.27 -9.02 -11.94
CA PHE A 133 11.53 -10.07 -12.64
C PHE A 133 11.40 -9.79 -14.13
N ALA A 134 11.11 -8.53 -14.51
CA ALA A 134 11.05 -8.08 -15.89
C ALA A 134 12.44 -8.23 -16.59
N GLU A 135 13.49 -7.73 -15.95
CA GLU A 135 14.86 -7.78 -16.48
C GLU A 135 15.34 -9.22 -16.71
N LYS A 136 15.23 -10.07 -15.68
CA LYS A 136 15.69 -11.47 -15.75
C LYS A 136 14.78 -12.36 -16.58
N GLY A 137 13.46 -12.10 -16.57
CA GLY A 137 12.48 -12.92 -17.26
C GLY A 137 12.36 -12.66 -18.75
N LEU A 138 12.58 -11.41 -19.20
CA LEU A 138 12.44 -10.99 -20.60
C LEU A 138 13.78 -10.61 -21.24
N HIS A 139 14.89 -10.59 -20.48
CA HIS A 139 16.21 -10.13 -20.96
C HIS A 139 16.17 -8.71 -21.56
N ILE A 140 15.31 -7.85 -21.02
CA ILE A 140 15.15 -6.46 -21.45
C ILE A 140 16.08 -5.53 -20.65
N GLN A 141 16.37 -4.36 -21.22
CA GLN A 141 17.16 -3.36 -20.52
C GLN A 141 16.45 -2.93 -19.22
N LYS A 142 17.23 -2.67 -18.16
CA LYS A 142 16.73 -2.25 -16.85
C LYS A 142 15.74 -1.09 -16.94
N THR A 143 16.03 -0.07 -17.76
CA THR A 143 15.14 1.08 -17.99
C THR A 143 13.74 0.68 -18.42
N VAL A 144 13.64 -0.28 -19.35
CA VAL A 144 12.34 -0.81 -19.81
C VAL A 144 11.72 -1.68 -18.73
N GLY A 145 12.53 -2.45 -18.01
CA GLY A 145 12.08 -3.28 -16.87
C GLY A 145 11.43 -2.45 -15.75
N ASP A 146 12.00 -1.29 -15.43
CA ASP A 146 11.45 -0.36 -14.43
C ASP A 146 10.10 0.23 -14.89
N LEU A 147 9.94 0.53 -16.18
CA LEU A 147 8.70 1.04 -16.74
C LEU A 147 7.62 -0.05 -16.83
N VAL A 148 7.97 -1.25 -17.29
CA VAL A 148 6.98 -2.33 -17.49
C VAL A 148 6.62 -3.03 -16.17
N GLY A 149 7.56 -3.16 -15.23
CA GLY A 149 7.33 -3.76 -13.93
C GLY A 149 6.68 -2.79 -12.92
N PRO A 150 7.47 -2.01 -12.17
CA PRO A 150 6.98 -1.17 -11.07
C PRO A 150 5.98 -0.09 -11.51
N MET A 151 6.19 0.54 -12.68
CA MET A 151 5.30 1.60 -13.13
C MET A 151 3.91 1.04 -13.48
N MET A 152 3.83 -0.07 -14.23
CA MET A 152 2.55 -0.69 -14.57
C MET A 152 1.82 -1.21 -13.33
N PHE A 153 2.57 -1.76 -12.36
CA PHE A 153 2.03 -2.13 -11.05
C PHE A 153 1.37 -0.92 -10.38
N SER A 154 2.10 0.21 -10.29
CA SER A 154 1.61 1.42 -9.63
C SER A 154 0.43 2.05 -10.37
N VAL A 155 0.43 2.07 -11.71
CA VAL A 155 -0.69 2.56 -12.52
C VAL A 155 -1.96 1.76 -12.25
N LEU A 156 -1.88 0.42 -12.28
CA LEU A 156 -3.06 -0.43 -12.05
C LEU A 156 -3.52 -0.37 -10.59
N MET A 157 -2.60 -0.24 -9.64
CA MET A 157 -2.94 0.00 -8.23
C MET A 157 -3.69 1.33 -8.05
N GLY A 158 -3.19 2.40 -8.66
CA GLY A 158 -3.84 3.71 -8.66
C GLY A 158 -5.21 3.68 -9.33
N LEU A 159 -5.34 2.94 -10.43
CA LEU A 159 -6.62 2.76 -11.11
C LEU A 159 -7.65 2.03 -10.24
N SER A 160 -7.24 0.97 -9.54
CA SER A 160 -8.10 0.26 -8.58
C SER A 160 -8.61 1.19 -7.48
N ARG A 161 -7.72 1.98 -6.87
CA ARG A 161 -8.06 2.98 -5.84
C ARG A 161 -8.97 4.08 -6.38
N LEU A 162 -8.70 4.55 -7.59
CA LEU A 162 -9.53 5.57 -8.26
C LEU A 162 -10.93 5.05 -8.58
N ILE A 163 -11.05 3.81 -9.09
CA ILE A 163 -12.34 3.18 -9.38
C ILE A 163 -13.17 3.07 -8.10
N TYR A 164 -12.57 2.58 -7.01
CA TYR A 164 -13.30 2.50 -5.74
C TYR A 164 -13.60 3.91 -5.19
N GLY A 165 -12.66 4.84 -5.28
CA GLY A 165 -12.87 6.24 -4.86
C GLY A 165 -14.03 6.92 -5.59
N LYS A 166 -14.22 6.63 -6.88
CA LYS A 166 -15.27 7.26 -7.70
C LYS A 166 -16.61 6.53 -7.64
N TYR A 167 -16.58 5.20 -7.51
CA TYR A 167 -17.77 4.36 -7.62
C TYR A 167 -18.04 3.53 -6.36
N GLY A 168 -17.35 3.81 -5.25
CA GLY A 168 -17.44 3.03 -4.00
C GLY A 168 -18.84 2.90 -3.44
N GLU A 169 -19.70 3.91 -3.65
CA GLU A 169 -21.13 3.83 -3.26
C GLU A 169 -21.89 2.68 -3.92
N LYS A 170 -21.42 2.21 -5.09
CA LYS A 170 -22.02 1.09 -5.84
C LYS A 170 -21.44 -0.26 -5.42
N PHE A 171 -20.35 -0.27 -4.68
CA PHE A 171 -19.62 -1.47 -4.30
C PHE A 171 -19.66 -1.66 -2.77
N ASN A 172 -19.92 -2.87 -2.35
CA ASN A 172 -19.72 -3.23 -0.95
C ASN A 172 -18.20 -3.44 -0.69
N LEU A 173 -17.61 -2.66 0.22
CA LEU A 173 -16.17 -2.69 0.52
C LEU A 173 -15.69 -4.11 0.86
N ASP A 174 -16.47 -4.84 1.67
CA ASP A 174 -16.09 -6.20 2.10
C ASP A 174 -15.99 -7.18 0.91
N ARG A 175 -16.97 -7.13 0.01
CA ARG A 175 -16.97 -7.96 -1.21
C ARG A 175 -15.84 -7.55 -2.16
N PHE A 176 -15.61 -6.27 -2.31
CA PHE A 176 -14.54 -5.75 -3.18
C PHE A 176 -13.17 -6.17 -2.66
N MET A 177 -12.90 -6.03 -1.36
CA MET A 177 -11.65 -6.47 -0.74
C MET A 177 -11.45 -7.99 -0.84
N LYS A 178 -12.48 -8.80 -0.59
CA LYS A 178 -12.41 -10.26 -0.72
C LYS A 178 -12.12 -10.68 -2.17
N GLY A 179 -12.81 -10.07 -3.14
CA GLY A 179 -12.54 -10.29 -4.57
C GLY A 179 -11.11 -9.91 -4.96
N SER A 180 -10.61 -8.79 -4.43
CA SER A 180 -9.23 -8.33 -4.60
C SER A 180 -8.21 -9.32 -4.02
N CYS A 181 -8.47 -9.90 -2.85
CA CYS A 181 -7.60 -10.95 -2.29
C CYS A 181 -7.56 -12.20 -3.19
N VAL A 182 -8.69 -12.64 -3.71
CA VAL A 182 -8.75 -13.79 -4.64
C VAL A 182 -7.97 -13.47 -5.92
N LEU A 183 -8.17 -12.27 -6.50
CA LEU A 183 -7.43 -11.84 -7.68
C LEU A 183 -5.93 -11.74 -7.41
N CYS A 184 -5.52 -11.28 -6.22
CA CYS A 184 -4.13 -11.23 -5.80
C CYS A 184 -3.51 -12.63 -5.74
N VAL A 185 -4.19 -13.59 -5.11
CA VAL A 185 -3.75 -14.99 -5.07
C VAL A 185 -3.59 -15.55 -6.50
N ALA A 186 -4.56 -15.32 -7.39
CA ALA A 186 -4.47 -15.74 -8.78
C ALA A 186 -3.27 -15.10 -9.51
N SER A 187 -3.01 -13.81 -9.28
CA SER A 187 -1.85 -13.11 -9.83
C SER A 187 -0.53 -13.70 -9.36
N TYR A 188 -0.41 -14.00 -8.06
CA TYR A 188 0.78 -14.66 -7.49
C TYR A 188 1.02 -16.04 -8.11
N LEU A 189 -0.05 -16.84 -8.31
CA LEU A 189 0.04 -18.13 -8.99
C LEU A 189 0.49 -17.97 -10.46
N CYS A 190 -0.06 -16.98 -11.17
CA CYS A 190 0.36 -16.69 -12.55
C CYS A 190 1.84 -16.31 -12.62
N ILE A 191 2.32 -15.41 -11.74
CA ILE A 191 3.72 -14.97 -11.71
C ILE A 191 4.66 -16.16 -11.41
N SER A 192 4.26 -17.02 -10.48
CA SER A 192 5.12 -18.07 -9.93
C SER A 192 5.13 -19.35 -10.76
N LEU A 193 3.98 -19.78 -11.26
CA LEU A 193 3.82 -21.09 -11.87
C LEU A 193 3.85 -21.09 -13.40
N VAL A 194 3.48 -19.98 -14.05
CA VAL A 194 3.47 -19.91 -15.52
C VAL A 194 4.88 -19.64 -16.05
N PRO A 195 5.49 -20.51 -16.87
CA PRO A 195 6.87 -20.36 -17.33
C PRO A 195 7.04 -19.28 -18.41
N VAL A 196 5.96 -18.63 -18.85
CA VAL A 196 5.98 -17.59 -19.88
C VAL A 196 6.24 -16.21 -19.25
N PRO A 197 7.37 -15.55 -19.51
CA PRO A 197 7.76 -14.29 -18.85
C PRO A 197 6.73 -13.17 -18.97
N ILE A 198 6.12 -13.02 -20.16
CA ILE A 198 5.12 -11.97 -20.41
C ILE A 198 3.85 -12.17 -19.55
N VAL A 199 3.45 -13.42 -19.32
CA VAL A 199 2.31 -13.75 -18.43
C VAL A 199 2.64 -13.38 -16.99
N GLY A 200 3.89 -13.60 -16.56
CA GLY A 200 4.37 -13.15 -15.25
C GLY A 200 4.32 -11.63 -15.09
N LEU A 201 4.70 -10.86 -16.11
CA LEU A 201 4.59 -9.39 -16.08
C LEU A 201 3.14 -8.89 -16.03
N ILE A 202 2.26 -9.50 -16.83
CA ILE A 202 0.82 -9.24 -16.76
C ILE A 202 0.31 -9.57 -15.35
N GLY A 203 0.75 -10.69 -14.77
CA GLY A 203 0.47 -11.06 -13.40
C GLY A 203 0.92 -10.01 -12.39
N CYS A 204 2.12 -9.43 -12.54
CA CYS A 204 2.60 -8.32 -11.70
C CYS A 204 1.69 -7.09 -11.82
N ALA A 205 1.30 -6.72 -13.02
CA ALA A 205 0.42 -5.59 -13.27
C ALA A 205 -0.99 -5.80 -12.65
N ILE A 206 -1.59 -6.99 -12.86
CA ILE A 206 -2.89 -7.35 -12.25
C ILE A 206 -2.78 -7.44 -10.72
N CYS A 207 -1.64 -7.90 -10.19
CA CYS A 207 -1.37 -7.87 -8.77
C CYS A 207 -1.46 -6.45 -8.22
N GLY A 208 -0.88 -5.46 -8.91
CA GLY A 208 -1.02 -4.04 -8.56
C GLY A 208 -2.49 -3.62 -8.44
N PHE A 209 -3.33 -3.96 -9.42
CA PHE A 209 -4.77 -3.69 -9.35
C PHE A 209 -5.41 -4.33 -8.13
N SER A 210 -5.06 -5.59 -7.84
CA SER A 210 -5.66 -6.36 -6.76
C SER A 210 -5.33 -5.83 -5.36
N VAL A 211 -4.10 -5.38 -5.13
CA VAL A 211 -3.69 -4.88 -3.80
C VAL A 211 -4.19 -3.46 -3.53
N GLY A 212 -4.63 -2.73 -4.55
CA GLY A 212 -4.99 -1.33 -4.45
C GLY A 212 -5.92 -0.97 -3.30
N ILE A 213 -6.99 -1.75 -3.07
CA ILE A 213 -7.97 -1.48 -2.02
C ILE A 213 -7.58 -2.04 -0.65
N MET A 214 -6.58 -2.91 -0.55
CA MET A 214 -6.30 -3.63 0.70
C MET A 214 -5.89 -2.70 1.83
N TRP A 215 -5.01 -1.75 1.55
CA TRP A 215 -4.53 -0.77 2.53
C TRP A 215 -5.65 0.23 2.92
N PRO A 216 -6.21 1.05 2.01
CA PRO A 216 -7.24 2.02 2.36
C PRO A 216 -8.52 1.35 2.91
N GLY A 217 -8.89 0.19 2.38
CA GLY A 217 -10.05 -0.56 2.88
C GLY A 217 -9.84 -1.09 4.30
N THR A 218 -8.61 -1.43 4.70
CA THR A 218 -8.32 -1.84 6.08
C THR A 218 -8.40 -0.64 7.02
N PHE A 219 -7.93 0.54 6.63
CA PHE A 219 -8.14 1.77 7.40
C PHE A 219 -9.62 2.09 7.59
N SER A 220 -10.40 2.04 6.50
CA SER A 220 -11.85 2.31 6.58
C SER A 220 -12.58 1.33 7.48
N LYS A 221 -12.23 0.03 7.42
CA LYS A 221 -12.78 -0.99 8.34
C LYS A 221 -12.39 -0.72 9.80
N ALA A 222 -11.17 -0.28 10.03
CA ALA A 222 -10.66 0.00 11.37
C ALA A 222 -11.34 1.22 11.99
N SER A 223 -11.48 2.30 11.23
CA SER A 223 -12.18 3.51 11.66
C SER A 223 -13.65 3.21 11.99
N ALA A 224 -14.33 2.44 11.14
CA ALA A 224 -15.73 2.03 11.39
C ALA A 224 -15.88 1.14 12.62
N ALA A 225 -14.92 0.24 12.90
CA ALA A 225 -15.00 -0.71 14.02
C ALA A 225 -14.55 -0.12 15.35
N ILE A 226 -13.61 0.82 15.36
CA ILE A 226 -13.02 1.42 16.56
C ILE A 226 -13.13 2.95 16.46
N LYS A 227 -14.35 3.45 16.58
CA LYS A 227 -14.68 4.89 16.40
C LYS A 227 -13.84 5.84 17.26
N ARG A 228 -13.49 5.44 18.50
CA ARG A 228 -12.65 6.23 19.41
C ARG A 228 -11.15 6.01 19.23
N GLY A 229 -10.73 5.20 18.21
CA GLY A 229 -9.34 4.85 17.99
C GLY A 229 -8.42 6.04 17.69
N GLY A 230 -8.96 7.09 17.08
CA GLY A 230 -8.26 8.34 16.83
C GLY A 230 -6.99 8.14 15.99
N THR A 231 -6.09 9.14 16.04
CA THR A 231 -4.80 9.13 15.33
C THR A 231 -3.93 7.94 15.73
N VAL A 232 -4.03 7.48 16.98
CA VAL A 232 -3.24 6.35 17.49
C VAL A 232 -3.57 5.05 16.76
N LEU A 233 -4.84 4.81 16.45
CA LEU A 233 -5.27 3.64 15.67
C LEU A 233 -4.62 3.65 14.27
N PHE A 234 -4.68 4.78 13.57
CA PHE A 234 -4.08 4.92 12.24
C PHE A 234 -2.56 4.75 12.29
N ALA A 235 -1.89 5.34 13.29
CA ALA A 235 -0.45 5.20 13.46
C ALA A 235 -0.01 3.75 13.68
N MET A 236 -0.71 3.02 14.53
CA MET A 236 -0.40 1.61 14.80
C MET A 236 -0.67 0.73 13.58
N LEU A 237 -1.73 1.00 12.83
CA LEU A 237 -2.02 0.28 11.59
C LEU A 237 -0.98 0.57 10.51
N ALA A 238 -0.57 1.84 10.33
CA ALA A 238 0.52 2.20 9.41
C ALA A 238 1.79 1.44 9.76
N LEU A 239 2.19 1.43 11.06
CA LEU A 239 3.35 0.67 11.53
C LEU A 239 3.26 -0.82 11.18
N ALA A 240 2.08 -1.43 11.33
CA ALA A 240 1.88 -2.83 10.96
C ALA A 240 2.00 -3.04 9.45
N GLY A 241 1.47 -2.11 8.65
CA GLY A 241 1.60 -2.11 7.21
C GLY A 241 3.05 -2.01 6.75
N ASP A 242 3.83 -1.09 7.34
CA ASP A 242 5.25 -0.90 7.04
C ASP A 242 6.10 -2.11 7.40
N LEU A 243 5.78 -2.78 8.52
CA LEU A 243 6.38 -4.07 8.85
C LEU A 243 6.08 -5.11 7.78
N GLY A 244 4.85 -5.11 7.24
CA GLY A 244 4.49 -5.94 6.09
C GLY A 244 5.24 -5.57 4.83
N CYS A 245 5.34 -4.27 4.51
CA CYS A 245 6.08 -3.74 3.36
C CYS A 245 7.56 -4.12 3.39
N SER A 246 8.14 -4.21 4.58
CA SER A 246 9.52 -4.66 4.77
C SER A 246 9.63 -6.19 4.77
N GLY A 247 8.72 -6.88 5.46
CA GLY A 247 8.73 -8.34 5.63
C GLY A 247 8.41 -9.11 4.36
N GLY A 248 7.45 -8.64 3.56
CA GLY A 248 7.04 -9.29 2.32
C GLY A 248 8.19 -9.50 1.33
N PRO A 249 8.84 -8.43 0.83
CA PRO A 249 9.96 -8.56 -0.08
C PRO A 249 11.19 -9.22 0.54
N THR A 250 11.40 -9.09 1.86
CA THR A 250 12.47 -9.79 2.57
C THR A 250 12.26 -11.30 2.52
N LEU A 251 11.04 -11.78 2.76
CA LEU A 251 10.69 -13.19 2.63
C LEU A 251 10.96 -13.69 1.21
N VAL A 252 10.49 -12.94 0.20
CA VAL A 252 10.72 -13.28 -1.22
C VAL A 252 12.21 -13.39 -1.53
N GLY A 253 13.00 -12.40 -1.11
CA GLY A 253 14.45 -12.38 -1.34
C GLY A 253 15.17 -13.51 -0.61
N PHE A 254 14.82 -13.78 0.63
CA PHE A 254 15.40 -14.85 1.43
C PHE A 254 15.15 -16.23 0.80
N VAL A 255 13.89 -16.52 0.46
CA VAL A 255 13.52 -17.79 -0.18
C VAL A 255 14.16 -17.90 -1.57
N SER A 256 14.12 -16.84 -2.36
CA SER A 256 14.78 -16.82 -3.67
C SER A 256 16.25 -17.16 -3.57
N SER A 257 16.97 -16.57 -2.61
CA SER A 257 18.39 -16.83 -2.37
C SER A 257 18.66 -18.28 -1.94
N ALA A 258 17.81 -18.83 -1.07
CA ALA A 258 17.91 -20.23 -0.62
C ALA A 258 17.68 -21.24 -1.77
N PHE A 259 16.96 -20.87 -2.81
CA PHE A 259 16.68 -21.68 -4.00
C PHE A 259 17.40 -21.17 -5.26
N SER A 260 18.71 -20.92 -5.14
CA SER A 260 19.60 -20.56 -6.26
C SER A 260 19.16 -19.33 -7.07
N GLY A 261 18.55 -18.35 -6.41
CA GLY A 261 18.06 -17.11 -7.03
C GLY A 261 16.73 -17.26 -7.75
N ASN A 262 15.98 -18.31 -7.48
CA ASN A 262 14.68 -18.55 -8.10
C ASN A 262 13.61 -17.60 -7.51
N LEU A 263 13.42 -16.46 -8.16
CA LEU A 263 12.49 -15.42 -7.74
C LEU A 263 11.02 -15.88 -7.75
N ARG A 264 10.67 -16.82 -8.64
CA ARG A 264 9.31 -17.37 -8.72
C ARG A 264 8.93 -18.12 -7.46
N LEU A 265 9.85 -18.91 -6.91
CA LEU A 265 9.63 -19.61 -5.63
C LEU A 265 9.52 -18.63 -4.47
N GLY A 266 10.35 -17.57 -4.47
CA GLY A 266 10.22 -16.51 -3.49
C GLY A 266 8.84 -15.86 -3.51
N ILE A 267 8.35 -15.46 -4.69
CA ILE A 267 7.03 -14.85 -4.85
C ILE A 267 5.92 -15.84 -4.47
N LEU A 268 6.06 -17.12 -4.82
CA LEU A 268 5.08 -18.15 -4.45
C LEU A 268 4.89 -18.26 -2.93
N THR A 269 5.97 -18.17 -2.15
CA THR A 269 5.86 -18.24 -0.69
C THR A 269 5.13 -17.06 -0.08
N ALA A 270 5.21 -15.89 -0.72
CA ALA A 270 4.53 -14.69 -0.26
C ALA A 270 3.00 -14.72 -0.50
N ILE A 271 2.47 -15.74 -1.20
CA ILE A 271 1.02 -15.95 -1.37
C ILE A 271 0.30 -16.12 -0.02
N VAL A 272 1.03 -16.48 1.02
CA VAL A 272 0.50 -16.58 2.39
C VAL A 272 -0.15 -15.29 2.86
N PHE A 273 0.36 -14.13 2.46
CA PHE A 273 -0.15 -12.84 2.91
C PHE A 273 -1.55 -12.52 2.38
N PRO A 274 -1.84 -12.58 1.06
CA PRO A 274 -3.20 -12.35 0.57
C PRO A 274 -4.19 -13.44 1.02
N VAL A 275 -3.74 -14.66 1.28
CA VAL A 275 -4.57 -15.73 1.85
C VAL A 275 -4.93 -15.42 3.31
N LEU A 276 -3.96 -15.00 4.13
CA LEU A 276 -4.21 -14.59 5.52
C LEU A 276 -5.09 -13.33 5.59
N LEU A 277 -4.90 -12.38 4.67
CA LEU A 277 -5.78 -11.21 4.59
C LEU A 277 -7.23 -11.61 4.27
N LEU A 278 -7.43 -12.52 3.33
CA LEU A 278 -8.75 -13.04 3.01
C LEU A 278 -9.40 -13.74 4.21
N ALA A 279 -8.65 -14.57 4.92
CA ALA A 279 -9.10 -15.22 6.16
C ALA A 279 -9.44 -14.18 7.25
N GLY A 280 -8.61 -13.14 7.38
CA GLY A 280 -8.84 -12.01 8.28
C GLY A 280 -10.14 -11.27 7.96
N LEU A 281 -10.41 -10.98 6.69
CA LEU A 281 -11.65 -10.36 6.23
C LEU A 281 -12.89 -11.22 6.54
N CYS A 282 -12.80 -12.54 6.33
CA CYS A 282 -13.87 -13.45 6.66
C CYS A 282 -14.14 -13.51 8.17
N THR A 283 -13.09 -13.48 8.98
CA THR A 283 -13.18 -13.45 10.44
C THR A 283 -13.76 -12.13 10.94
N PHE A 284 -13.29 -11.00 10.40
CA PHE A 284 -13.77 -9.68 10.72
C PHE A 284 -15.28 -9.54 10.47
N SER A 285 -15.75 -9.98 9.31
CA SER A 285 -17.17 -9.95 8.95
C SER A 285 -18.03 -10.73 9.95
N ARG A 286 -17.54 -11.88 10.45
CA ARG A 286 -18.26 -12.68 11.47
C ARG A 286 -18.29 -12.03 12.84
N LEU A 287 -17.20 -11.35 13.23
CA LEU A 287 -17.11 -10.66 14.53
C LEU A 287 -18.00 -9.43 14.57
N VAL A 288 -18.08 -8.67 13.48
CA VAL A 288 -18.93 -7.47 13.42
C VAL A 288 -20.41 -7.85 13.43
N VAL A 289 -20.82 -8.88 12.71
CA VAL A 289 -22.22 -9.36 12.71
C VAL A 289 -22.65 -9.83 14.09
N LYS A 290 -21.81 -10.54 14.85
CA LYS A 290 -22.12 -11.01 16.21
C LYS A 290 -22.27 -9.91 17.27
N ASN A 291 -21.78 -8.71 17.00
CA ASN A 291 -21.90 -7.58 17.95
C ASN A 291 -23.10 -6.68 17.63
N VAL A 292 -23.85 -6.98 16.59
CA VAL A 292 -25.09 -6.25 16.21
C VAL A 292 -26.35 -7.02 16.65
N ASP A 293 -26.22 -8.32 16.93
CA ASP A 293 -27.26 -9.16 17.57
C ASP A 293 -27.09 -9.15 19.10
#